data_19c048f6f27182a8b36a0633fcdde0c0
#
_entry.id   19c048f6f27182a8b36a0633fcdde0c0
#
_cell.length_a   1.000
_cell.length_b   1.000
_cell.length_c   1.000
_cell.angle_alpha   90.00
_cell.angle_beta   90.00
_cell.angle_gamma   90.00
#
_symmetry.space_group_name_H-M   'P 1'
#
loop_
_entity.id
_entity.type
_entity.pdbx_description
1 polymer ?
#
loop_
_entity_poly.entity_id
_entity_poly.type
_entity_poly.pdbx_seq_one_letter_code
_entity_poly.pdbx_strand_id
1 'polypeptide(L)'
;MAGIDPIVCPSDFDEAQIREPNASVLVQKLAQGKALAVAERFPEALVLGCDSVLALNGEIYGKPAHPEEAIARWQQMRGRVGELYTGHFLIDRAQGKTIGRCQMTQVHFAQVSDRQIMAYVNTGEPMHCAGCFALEGRGGLLIEKLMGCHSNVIGLSLPLLRQMVAELGYDITQCWEA
;
A
#
# COMPACT_ATOMS: atom_id res chain seq x y z
N MET A 1 2.77 -16.35 1.08
CA MET A 1 1.38 -16.16 1.60
C MET A 1 1.44 -16.22 3.12
N ALA A 2 0.57 -15.47 3.83
CA ALA A 2 0.59 -15.41 5.30
C ALA A 2 -0.30 -16.49 5.96
N GLY A 3 -0.74 -17.50 5.20
CA GLY A 3 -1.66 -18.53 5.66
C GLY A 3 -3.11 -18.06 5.85
N ILE A 4 -3.45 -16.93 5.20
CA ILE A 4 -4.81 -16.38 5.20
C ILE A 4 -5.34 -16.44 3.78
N ASP A 5 -6.53 -16.99 3.58
CA ASP A 5 -7.24 -16.98 2.29
C ASP A 5 -8.34 -15.90 2.30
N PRO A 6 -8.06 -14.68 1.82
CA PRO A 6 -9.02 -13.60 1.85
C PRO A 6 -9.97 -13.63 0.66
N ILE A 7 -11.21 -13.22 0.88
CA ILE A 7 -12.12 -12.86 -0.21
C ILE A 7 -11.70 -11.50 -0.76
N VAL A 8 -11.17 -11.46 -1.99
CA VAL A 8 -10.78 -10.21 -2.64
C VAL A 8 -12.00 -9.58 -3.32
N CYS A 9 -12.31 -8.33 -2.94
CA CYS A 9 -13.46 -7.62 -3.44
C CYS A 9 -13.07 -6.20 -3.90
N PRO A 10 -13.15 -5.87 -5.21
CA PRO A 10 -12.95 -4.52 -5.69
C PRO A 10 -13.95 -3.56 -5.03
N SER A 11 -13.47 -2.40 -4.60
CA SER A 11 -14.29 -1.44 -3.86
C SER A 11 -15.09 -0.51 -4.76
N ASP A 12 -14.63 -0.28 -6.00
CA ASP A 12 -15.16 0.73 -6.93
C ASP A 12 -15.26 2.13 -6.30
N PHE A 13 -14.46 2.38 -5.27
CA PHE A 13 -14.43 3.64 -4.55
C PHE A 13 -13.75 4.72 -5.41
N ASP A 14 -14.41 5.87 -5.59
CA ASP A 14 -13.84 7.02 -6.30
C ASP A 14 -12.79 7.73 -5.42
N GLU A 15 -11.53 7.41 -5.65
CA GLU A 15 -10.39 7.97 -4.92
C GLU A 15 -10.21 9.47 -5.17
N ALA A 16 -10.69 10.00 -6.31
CA ALA A 16 -10.52 11.41 -6.70
C ALA A 16 -11.29 12.40 -5.80
N GLN A 17 -12.28 11.92 -5.07
CA GLN A 17 -13.02 12.73 -4.10
C GLN A 17 -12.21 13.07 -2.83
N ILE A 18 -11.10 12.35 -2.58
CA ILE A 18 -10.24 12.61 -1.43
C ILE A 18 -9.02 13.41 -1.87
N ARG A 19 -8.90 14.63 -1.36
CA ARG A 19 -7.73 15.50 -1.55
C ARG A 19 -7.14 15.80 -0.18
N GLU A 20 -5.92 15.32 0.04
CA GLU A 20 -5.23 15.45 1.32
C GLU A 20 -3.73 15.60 1.07
N PRO A 21 -3.09 16.71 1.51
CA PRO A 21 -1.67 16.93 1.30
C PRO A 21 -0.76 16.10 2.21
N ASN A 22 -1.30 15.58 3.31
CA ASN A 22 -0.54 14.72 4.22
C ASN A 22 -0.69 13.25 3.81
N ALA A 23 0.41 12.62 3.41
CA ALA A 23 0.42 11.24 2.92
C ALA A 23 -0.19 10.23 3.91
N SER A 24 0.14 10.34 5.21
CA SER A 24 -0.40 9.45 6.24
C SER A 24 -1.91 9.58 6.40
N VAL A 25 -2.43 10.81 6.34
CA VAL A 25 -3.87 11.06 6.43
C VAL A 25 -4.58 10.62 5.14
N LEU A 26 -3.97 10.88 3.98
CA LEU A 26 -4.51 10.49 2.68
C LEU A 26 -4.77 8.98 2.61
N VAL A 27 -3.74 8.16 2.90
CA VAL A 27 -3.87 6.70 2.79
C VAL A 27 -4.86 6.13 3.80
N GLN A 28 -5.02 6.74 4.97
CA GLN A 28 -6.03 6.32 5.96
C GLN A 28 -7.45 6.61 5.47
N LYS A 29 -7.69 7.80 4.89
CA LYS A 29 -9.00 8.15 4.32
C LYS A 29 -9.35 7.25 3.12
N LEU A 30 -8.37 6.97 2.24
CA LEU A 30 -8.56 6.08 1.10
C LEU A 30 -8.85 4.64 1.56
N ALA A 31 -8.08 4.12 2.51
CA ALA A 31 -8.30 2.79 3.09
C ALA A 31 -9.69 2.68 3.74
N GLN A 32 -10.11 3.71 4.48
CA GLN A 32 -11.44 3.79 5.07
C GLN A 32 -12.54 3.78 4.01
N GLY A 33 -12.43 4.63 2.98
CA GLY A 33 -13.41 4.69 1.90
C GLY A 33 -13.56 3.35 1.17
N LYS A 34 -12.43 2.69 0.86
CA LYS A 34 -12.41 1.36 0.23
C LYS A 34 -13.08 0.29 1.12
N ALA A 35 -12.77 0.27 2.41
CA ALA A 35 -13.38 -0.70 3.33
C ALA A 35 -14.88 -0.49 3.47
N LEU A 36 -15.33 0.76 3.67
CA LEU A 36 -16.75 1.09 3.81
C LEU A 36 -17.56 0.75 2.56
N ALA A 37 -17.01 0.98 1.36
CA ALA A 37 -17.68 0.70 0.09
C ALA A 37 -18.07 -0.77 -0.09
N VAL A 38 -17.36 -1.71 0.57
CA VAL A 38 -17.63 -3.14 0.45
C VAL A 38 -18.24 -3.77 1.71
N ALA A 39 -18.13 -3.11 2.87
CA ALA A 39 -18.46 -3.70 4.16
C ALA A 39 -19.90 -4.21 4.26
N GLU A 40 -20.87 -3.53 3.63
CA GLU A 40 -22.28 -3.94 3.69
C GLU A 40 -22.56 -5.28 3.00
N ARG A 41 -21.70 -5.66 2.06
CA ARG A 41 -21.80 -6.94 1.34
C ARG A 41 -21.37 -8.15 2.19
N PHE A 42 -20.69 -7.90 3.32
CA PHE A 42 -20.11 -8.92 4.18
C PHE A 42 -20.48 -8.70 5.66
N PRO A 43 -21.72 -8.99 6.08
CA PRO A 43 -22.26 -8.58 7.38
C PRO A 43 -21.57 -9.23 8.60
N GLU A 44 -20.92 -10.39 8.41
CA GLU A 44 -20.27 -11.14 9.50
C GLU A 44 -18.74 -11.22 9.36
N ALA A 45 -18.16 -10.46 8.43
CA ALA A 45 -16.72 -10.53 8.14
C ALA A 45 -15.92 -9.44 8.85
N LEU A 46 -14.62 -9.70 8.97
CA LEU A 46 -13.60 -8.67 9.13
C LEU A 46 -13.29 -8.10 7.74
N VAL A 47 -13.58 -6.83 7.51
CA VAL A 47 -13.34 -6.16 6.23
C VAL A 47 -12.14 -5.26 6.34
N LEU A 48 -11.11 -5.51 5.53
CA LEU A 48 -9.88 -4.72 5.50
C LEU A 48 -9.78 -3.93 4.20
N GLY A 49 -9.65 -2.61 4.30
CA GLY A 49 -9.24 -1.73 3.22
C GLY A 49 -7.80 -1.28 3.41
N CYS A 50 -7.03 -1.23 2.31
CA CYS A 50 -5.68 -0.69 2.29
C CYS A 50 -5.50 0.26 1.12
N ASP A 51 -4.63 1.26 1.31
CA ASP A 51 -4.15 2.13 0.25
C ASP A 51 -2.72 2.58 0.51
N SER A 52 -1.93 2.76 -0.55
CA SER A 52 -0.52 3.12 -0.43
C SER A 52 -0.14 4.28 -1.32
N VAL A 53 0.75 5.14 -0.81
CA VAL A 53 1.43 6.18 -1.60
C VAL A 53 2.90 6.27 -1.17
N LEU A 54 3.75 6.73 -2.10
CA LEU A 54 5.12 7.10 -1.82
C LEU A 54 5.22 8.62 -1.67
N ALA A 55 5.84 9.08 -0.59
CA ALA A 55 6.20 10.49 -0.43
C ALA A 55 7.71 10.67 -0.64
N LEU A 56 8.08 11.67 -1.44
CA LEU A 56 9.47 12.05 -1.69
C LEU A 56 9.57 13.56 -1.79
N ASN A 57 10.44 14.17 -0.99
CA ASN A 57 10.67 15.63 -0.98
C ASN A 57 9.38 16.48 -0.83
N GLY A 58 8.39 15.99 -0.10
CA GLY A 58 7.11 16.68 0.11
C GLY A 58 6.07 16.45 -0.98
N GLU A 59 6.40 15.72 -2.04
CA GLU A 59 5.46 15.31 -3.10
C GLU A 59 4.95 13.89 -2.85
N ILE A 60 3.67 13.65 -3.19
CA ILE A 60 3.02 12.34 -3.07
C ILE A 60 2.93 11.71 -4.46
N TYR A 61 3.49 10.51 -4.57
CA TYR A 61 3.48 9.70 -5.78
C TYR A 61 2.52 8.51 -5.63
N GLY A 62 1.34 8.62 -6.25
CA GLY A 62 0.46 7.48 -6.50
C GLY A 62 0.91 6.68 -7.73
N LYS A 63 -0.02 6.05 -8.44
CA LYS A 63 0.24 5.42 -9.73
C LYS A 63 0.56 6.48 -10.79
N PRO A 64 1.55 6.28 -11.67
CA PRO A 64 1.80 7.22 -12.76
C PRO A 64 0.70 7.13 -13.82
N ALA A 65 0.38 8.25 -14.46
CA ALA A 65 -0.63 8.29 -15.50
C ALA A 65 -0.13 7.73 -16.86
N HIS A 66 1.16 7.89 -17.15
CA HIS A 66 1.78 7.47 -18.39
C HIS A 66 3.29 7.18 -18.19
N PRO A 67 3.95 6.46 -19.13
CA PRO A 67 5.36 6.02 -18.99
C PRO A 67 6.35 7.16 -18.79
N GLU A 68 6.16 8.30 -19.44
CA GLU A 68 7.05 9.46 -19.32
C GLU A 68 7.05 10.03 -17.90
N GLU A 69 5.90 10.03 -17.25
CA GLU A 69 5.80 10.41 -15.84
C GLU A 69 6.53 9.40 -14.93
N ALA A 70 6.39 8.10 -15.19
CA ALA A 70 7.12 7.07 -14.46
C ALA A 70 8.65 7.25 -14.60
N ILE A 71 9.15 7.56 -15.80
CA ILE A 71 10.57 7.83 -16.05
C ILE A 71 11.02 9.07 -15.25
N ALA A 72 10.27 10.17 -15.33
CA ALA A 72 10.61 11.40 -14.62
C ALA A 72 10.65 11.19 -13.09
N ARG A 73 9.68 10.44 -12.54
CA ARG A 73 9.66 10.10 -11.12
C ARG A 73 10.87 9.24 -10.73
N TRP A 74 11.22 8.21 -11.50
CA TRP A 74 12.39 7.37 -11.25
C TRP A 74 13.70 8.16 -11.29
N GLN A 75 13.83 9.14 -12.20
CA GLN A 75 14.99 10.04 -12.24
C GLN A 75 15.12 10.88 -10.97
N GLN A 76 14.01 11.20 -10.33
CA GLN A 76 14.01 11.91 -9.05
C GLN A 76 14.23 10.97 -7.85
N MET A 77 13.73 9.73 -7.91
CA MET A 77 13.82 8.75 -6.82
C MET A 77 15.21 8.11 -6.69
N ARG A 78 15.90 7.85 -7.81
CA ARG A 78 17.19 7.14 -7.81
C ARG A 78 18.20 7.73 -6.83
N GLY A 79 18.83 6.88 -6.03
CA GLY A 79 19.82 7.26 -5.02
C GLY A 79 19.24 8.05 -3.84
N ARG A 80 17.92 8.16 -3.72
CA ARG A 80 17.25 8.89 -2.63
C ARG A 80 16.47 7.95 -1.73
N VAL A 81 15.96 8.50 -0.64
CA VAL A 81 15.09 7.82 0.31
C VAL A 81 13.69 8.39 0.17
N GLY A 82 12.74 7.55 -0.12
CA GLY A 82 11.31 7.86 -0.09
C GLY A 82 10.63 7.23 1.12
N GLU A 83 9.49 7.75 1.50
CA GLU A 83 8.65 7.24 2.58
C GLU A 83 7.38 6.65 1.99
N LEU A 84 7.23 5.33 2.07
CA LEU A 84 6.02 4.64 1.64
C LEU A 84 5.06 4.51 2.81
N TYR A 85 3.91 5.14 2.66
CA TYR A 85 2.81 5.10 3.61
C TYR A 85 1.75 4.12 3.11
N THR A 86 1.29 3.25 4.00
CA THR A 86 0.12 2.39 3.76
C THR A 86 -0.90 2.59 4.87
N GLY A 87 -2.09 3.03 4.49
CA GLY A 87 -3.26 3.08 5.35
C GLY A 87 -3.93 1.71 5.44
N HIS A 88 -4.41 1.40 6.62
CA HIS A 88 -5.16 0.18 6.91
C HIS A 88 -6.43 0.56 7.65
N PHE A 89 -7.57 0.09 7.18
CA PHE A 89 -8.84 0.30 7.87
C PHE A 89 -9.58 -1.02 8.00
N LEU A 90 -9.71 -1.50 9.24
CA LEU A 90 -10.34 -2.76 9.58
C LEU A 90 -11.72 -2.50 10.19
N ILE A 91 -12.74 -3.17 9.66
CA ILE A 91 -14.12 -3.13 10.12
C ILE A 91 -14.51 -4.52 10.61
N ASP A 92 -14.90 -4.62 11.85
CA ASP A 92 -15.58 -5.80 12.40
C ASP A 92 -17.08 -5.57 12.31
N ARG A 93 -17.71 -6.23 11.34
CA ARG A 93 -19.15 -6.08 11.11
C ARG A 93 -19.98 -6.72 12.21
N ALA A 94 -19.51 -7.84 12.78
CA ALA A 94 -20.23 -8.56 13.84
C ALA A 94 -20.28 -7.76 15.14
N GLN A 95 -19.18 -7.06 15.51
CA GLN A 95 -19.10 -6.26 16.72
C GLN A 95 -19.42 -4.77 16.50
N GLY A 96 -19.54 -4.32 15.26
CA GLY A 96 -19.72 -2.89 14.91
C GLY A 96 -18.51 -2.03 15.27
N LYS A 97 -17.31 -2.59 15.32
CA LYS A 97 -16.06 -1.89 15.66
C LYS A 97 -15.23 -1.59 14.43
N THR A 98 -14.45 -0.51 14.50
CA THR A 98 -13.52 -0.14 13.43
C THR A 98 -12.17 0.30 14.00
N ILE A 99 -11.08 0.01 13.28
CA ILE A 99 -9.73 0.47 13.61
C ILE A 99 -9.06 0.99 12.33
N GLY A 100 -8.58 2.24 12.37
CA GLY A 100 -7.74 2.83 11.32
C GLY A 100 -6.30 3.01 11.80
N ARG A 101 -5.31 2.64 10.98
CA ARG A 101 -3.88 2.80 11.25
C ARG A 101 -3.13 3.13 9.97
N CYS A 102 -1.99 3.78 10.12
CA CYS A 102 -1.02 3.99 9.03
C CYS A 102 0.33 3.41 9.43
N GLN A 103 0.97 2.73 8.50
CA GLN A 103 2.35 2.27 8.62
C GLN A 103 3.22 2.99 7.60
N MET A 104 4.39 3.46 8.03
CA MET A 104 5.40 4.06 7.15
C MET A 104 6.62 3.14 7.08
N THR A 105 7.22 3.06 5.89
CA THR A 105 8.49 2.37 5.64
C THR A 105 9.36 3.23 4.74
N GLN A 106 10.61 3.47 5.14
CA GLN A 106 11.57 4.14 4.28
C GLN A 106 12.09 3.18 3.21
N VAL A 107 12.10 3.65 1.98
CA VAL A 107 12.58 2.93 0.79
C VAL A 107 13.80 3.65 0.26
N HIS A 108 14.95 3.00 0.30
CA HIS A 108 16.21 3.50 -0.24
C HIS A 108 16.35 3.02 -1.68
N PHE A 109 16.19 3.92 -2.63
CA PHE A 109 16.30 3.61 -4.05
C PHE A 109 17.76 3.50 -4.49
N ALA A 110 18.07 2.49 -5.32
CA ALA A 110 19.39 2.31 -5.91
C ALA A 110 19.77 3.47 -6.84
N GLN A 111 21.07 3.70 -7.00
CA GLN A 111 21.59 4.64 -8.00
C GLN A 111 21.55 3.97 -9.39
N VAL A 112 20.40 4.00 -10.04
CA VAL A 112 20.16 3.36 -11.34
C VAL A 112 20.41 4.33 -12.50
N SER A 113 20.86 3.80 -13.65
CA SER A 113 21.06 4.56 -14.89
C SER A 113 19.74 4.84 -15.62
N ASP A 114 19.71 5.84 -16.51
CA ASP A 114 18.55 6.11 -17.37
C ASP A 114 18.16 4.90 -18.23
N ARG A 115 19.16 4.10 -18.67
CA ARG A 115 18.93 2.86 -19.41
C ARG A 115 18.14 1.84 -18.56
N GLN A 116 18.50 1.69 -17.28
CA GLN A 116 17.79 0.78 -16.36
C GLN A 116 16.38 1.29 -16.06
N ILE A 117 16.21 2.60 -15.87
CA ILE A 117 14.89 3.23 -15.67
C ILE A 117 13.99 2.94 -16.87
N MET A 118 14.44 3.24 -18.09
CA MET A 118 13.69 2.99 -19.32
C MET A 118 13.35 1.52 -19.49
N ALA A 119 14.31 0.62 -19.25
CA ALA A 119 14.09 -0.82 -19.34
C ALA A 119 13.02 -1.29 -18.34
N TYR A 120 13.04 -0.77 -17.11
CA TYR A 120 12.04 -1.10 -16.09
C TYR A 120 10.65 -0.55 -16.46
N VAL A 121 10.55 0.70 -16.85
CA VAL A 121 9.27 1.31 -17.25
C VAL A 121 8.65 0.59 -18.46
N ASN A 122 9.47 0.19 -19.44
CA ASN A 122 9.00 -0.58 -20.61
C ASN A 122 8.43 -1.96 -20.27
N THR A 123 8.65 -2.50 -19.07
CA THR A 123 7.98 -3.73 -18.63
C THR A 123 6.49 -3.53 -18.32
N GLY A 124 6.05 -2.28 -18.16
CA GLY A 124 4.70 -1.93 -17.71
C GLY A 124 4.46 -2.10 -16.21
N GLU A 125 5.35 -2.78 -15.49
CA GLU A 125 5.18 -3.07 -14.04
C GLU A 125 4.99 -1.80 -13.19
N PRO A 126 5.77 -0.70 -13.37
CA PRO A 126 5.61 0.52 -12.58
C PRO A 126 4.25 1.19 -12.69
N MET A 127 3.55 0.96 -13.81
CA MET A 127 2.29 1.66 -14.11
C MET A 127 1.15 1.29 -13.16
N HIS A 128 1.26 0.15 -12.49
CA HIS A 128 0.23 -0.39 -11.61
C HIS A 128 0.50 -0.18 -10.12
N CYS A 129 1.66 0.42 -9.79
CA CYS A 129 2.16 0.50 -8.43
C CYS A 129 2.24 1.95 -7.92
N ALA A 130 1.84 2.17 -6.67
CA ALA A 130 2.14 3.41 -5.95
C ALA A 130 3.66 3.61 -5.88
N GLY A 131 4.13 4.84 -6.11
CA GLY A 131 5.56 5.12 -6.15
C GLY A 131 6.31 4.52 -7.33
N CYS A 132 5.62 4.02 -8.36
CA CYS A 132 6.19 3.51 -9.60
C CYS A 132 7.15 2.30 -9.43
N PHE A 133 6.96 1.43 -8.42
CA PHE A 133 7.76 0.21 -8.26
C PHE A 133 6.96 -0.91 -7.57
N ALA A 134 7.28 -2.16 -7.93
CA ALA A 134 6.82 -3.34 -7.22
C ALA A 134 8.02 -4.00 -6.53
N LEU A 135 7.97 -4.08 -5.17
CA LEU A 135 9.06 -4.65 -4.40
C LEU A 135 9.23 -6.16 -4.66
N GLU A 136 8.12 -6.85 -4.86
CA GLU A 136 8.04 -8.30 -5.16
C GLU A 136 8.32 -8.63 -6.62
N GLY A 137 8.45 -7.60 -7.47
CA GLY A 137 8.72 -7.72 -8.89
C GLY A 137 10.15 -7.32 -9.28
N ARG A 138 10.30 -6.88 -10.53
CA ARG A 138 11.58 -6.38 -11.05
C ARG A 138 12.05 -5.10 -10.34
N GLY A 139 11.09 -4.31 -9.84
CA GLY A 139 11.38 -3.12 -9.04
C GLY A 139 12.22 -3.40 -7.80
N GLY A 140 12.10 -4.60 -7.21
CA GLY A 140 12.93 -5.01 -6.08
C GLY A 140 14.44 -5.01 -6.37
N LEU A 141 14.86 -5.20 -7.63
CA LEU A 141 16.27 -5.08 -8.05
C LEU A 141 16.80 -3.65 -8.01
N LEU A 142 15.92 -2.67 -7.91
CA LEU A 142 16.23 -1.25 -7.95
C LEU A 142 16.10 -0.59 -6.56
N ILE A 143 15.92 -1.42 -5.51
CA ILE A 143 15.84 -1.01 -4.11
C ILE A 143 17.09 -1.51 -3.37
N GLU A 144 17.80 -0.63 -2.70
CA GLU A 144 18.99 -0.98 -1.91
C GLU A 144 18.64 -1.49 -0.52
N LYS A 145 17.65 -0.86 0.12
CA LYS A 145 17.33 -1.11 1.53
C LYS A 145 15.94 -0.65 1.89
N LEU A 146 15.33 -1.33 2.84
CA LEU A 146 14.13 -0.89 3.55
C LEU A 146 14.43 -0.64 5.02
N MET A 147 13.85 0.43 5.59
CA MET A 147 13.83 0.67 7.04
C MET A 147 12.37 0.73 7.50
N GLY A 148 11.89 -0.39 8.04
CA GLY A 148 10.49 -0.57 8.42
C GLY A 148 9.96 -1.95 8.07
N CYS A 149 8.70 -2.03 7.68
CA CYS A 149 8.01 -3.26 7.37
C CYS A 149 8.03 -3.57 5.88
N HIS A 150 8.64 -4.69 5.49
CA HIS A 150 8.68 -5.17 4.10
C HIS A 150 7.28 -5.35 3.50
N SER A 151 6.38 -6.04 4.22
CA SER A 151 5.02 -6.30 3.72
C SER A 151 4.17 -5.03 3.61
N ASN A 152 4.50 -3.96 4.38
CA ASN A 152 3.91 -2.64 4.21
C ASN A 152 4.15 -2.07 2.82
N VAL A 153 5.36 -2.26 2.28
CA VAL A 153 5.73 -1.74 0.95
C VAL A 153 4.95 -2.45 -0.17
N ILE A 154 4.58 -3.71 0.06
CA ILE A 154 3.75 -4.50 -0.87
C ILE A 154 2.26 -4.08 -0.80
N GLY A 155 1.85 -3.35 0.26
CA GLY A 155 0.50 -2.80 0.38
C GLY A 155 -0.30 -3.29 1.59
N LEU A 156 0.25 -4.20 2.40
CA LEU A 156 -0.35 -4.67 3.65
C LEU A 156 0.71 -4.99 4.70
N SER A 157 0.77 -4.21 5.76
CA SER A 157 1.64 -4.54 6.89
C SER A 157 1.07 -5.71 7.69
N LEU A 158 1.64 -6.90 7.49
CA LEU A 158 1.23 -8.11 8.23
C LEU A 158 1.41 -7.97 9.75
N PRO A 159 2.51 -7.40 10.29
CA PRO A 159 2.63 -7.14 11.72
C PRO A 159 1.54 -6.21 12.26
N LEU A 160 1.18 -5.16 11.49
CA LEU A 160 0.12 -4.23 11.88
C LEU A 160 -1.25 -4.90 11.82
N LEU A 161 -1.54 -5.68 10.78
CA LEU A 161 -2.78 -6.46 10.67
C LEU A 161 -2.97 -7.35 11.91
N ARG A 162 -1.91 -8.10 12.31
CA ARG A 162 -1.96 -8.94 13.52
C ARG A 162 -2.33 -8.12 14.77
N GLN A 163 -1.75 -6.91 14.91
CA GLN A 163 -2.06 -6.03 16.05
C GLN A 163 -3.50 -5.55 16.01
N MET A 164 -3.99 -5.10 14.84
CA MET A 164 -5.37 -4.61 14.68
C MET A 164 -6.41 -5.71 14.95
N VAL A 165 -6.15 -6.92 14.48
CA VAL A 165 -7.01 -8.10 14.75
C VAL A 165 -7.06 -8.42 16.25
N ALA A 166 -5.90 -8.37 16.92
CA ALA A 166 -5.83 -8.58 18.37
C ALA A 166 -6.56 -7.48 19.17
N GLU A 167 -6.51 -6.22 18.75
CA GLU A 167 -7.25 -5.11 19.36
C GLU A 167 -8.79 -5.31 19.27
N LEU A 168 -9.27 -6.01 18.22
CA LEU A 168 -10.67 -6.39 18.09
C LEU A 168 -11.06 -7.62 18.95
N GLY A 169 -10.09 -8.26 19.58
CA GLY A 169 -10.29 -9.42 20.45
C GLY A 169 -10.18 -10.78 19.75
N TYR A 170 -9.64 -10.81 18.54
CA TYR A 170 -9.42 -12.05 17.79
C TYR A 170 -7.96 -12.49 17.82
N ASP A 171 -7.70 -13.79 17.71
CA ASP A 171 -6.38 -14.32 17.42
C ASP A 171 -6.20 -14.50 15.91
N ILE A 172 -5.14 -13.94 15.36
CA ILE A 172 -4.85 -14.03 13.91
C ILE A 172 -4.73 -15.47 13.42
N THR A 173 -4.35 -16.39 14.31
CA THR A 173 -4.25 -17.83 13.98
C THR A 173 -5.59 -18.45 13.62
N GLN A 174 -6.70 -17.85 14.01
CA GLN A 174 -8.05 -18.26 13.60
C GLN A 174 -8.32 -18.03 12.12
N CYS A 175 -7.50 -17.17 11.47
CA CYS A 175 -7.58 -16.91 10.04
C CYS A 175 -6.68 -17.85 9.21
N TRP A 176 -5.91 -18.74 9.85
CA TRP A 176 -5.07 -19.71 9.13
C TRP A 176 -5.91 -20.91 8.71
N GLU A 177 -5.71 -21.33 7.47
CA GLU A 177 -6.27 -22.59 7.02
C GLU A 177 -5.67 -23.77 7.82
N ALA A 178 -6.52 -24.73 8.19
CA ALA A 178 -6.13 -25.97 8.81
C ALA A 178 -5.57 -26.97 7.78
#